data_a659435a9fdee4adbd33b12a129f3d62
#
_entry.id   a659435a9fdee4adbd33b12a129f3d62
#
_cell.length_a   1.000
_cell.length_b   1.000
_cell.length_c   1.000
_cell.angle_alpha   90.00
_cell.angle_beta   90.00
_cell.angle_gamma   90.00
#
_symmetry.space_group_name_H-M   'P 1'
#
loop_
_entity.id
_entity.type
_entity.pdbx_description
1 polymer ?
#
loop_
_entity_poly.entity_id
_entity_poly.type
_entity_poly.pdbx_seq_one_letter_code
_entity_poly.pdbx_strand_id
1 'polypeptide(L)'
;VANVIAQTRKNTLVISHNKTLAAQLYSELKQFFPKNNVGYFVSYYDYYQPESYLPQTDTYIEKDTQINEKIEKMRLEATAMLLSGEPTIIVATVSCIYSLGSPGEWEKMAITVTAGQNVERSELIKKLISARYERNDVEMAPGNFRVRGDTIDIIPAYSEDMIRISLFGDEVEKISILDHISLSEKGKTNLIKIFPAKHYLVASDVRQKAVKSIKKELKDRLTQLNELEKQRLEMRTKFDLEMIEELGYCSGIENYSRHFDGRKAGEKAFCLLDFFGDDFLLVIDESHVTLPQLHGMYAGDHTRKKSLIDYGFRLPSAFDNRPLKFEEFEQYIRNCIFVSATPSDYERKKSFHIAEQLVRPTGLLDPVVEVRPTKNQMDDLISEISKRTKNGERTLVTTLTKRMAEDLAEYLAKKDVRVRYLHSEIEGLQRTELIRQLRLGDFDVLVGINLLREGLDIPEVSLVAILDADKEGFLRNNTSLIQTFGRASRNVHGTAILYADTITKSIKSALEETERRRNKQIEYNKTHKITPKTIIKSIPEQVATLDDIKNKSPHDLNKESIEVEAQMKKYAVDLDFEKAIECRDRLRRIQVEMEKKNER
;
A
#
# COMPACT_ATOMS: atom_id res chain seq x y z
N VAL A 1 -19.38 5.77 2.88
CA VAL A 1 -18.42 6.45 2.01
C VAL A 1 -18.98 6.51 0.58
N ALA A 2 -19.27 5.38 -0.11
CA ALA A 2 -19.71 5.35 -1.51
C ALA A 2 -20.93 6.25 -1.78
N ASN A 3 -21.95 6.25 -0.90
CA ASN A 3 -23.11 7.14 -1.04
C ASN A 3 -22.75 8.62 -0.97
N VAL A 4 -21.77 9.00 -0.13
CA VAL A 4 -21.30 10.40 -0.05
C VAL A 4 -20.61 10.79 -1.34
N ILE A 5 -19.75 9.93 -1.87
CA ILE A 5 -19.06 10.13 -3.16
C ILE A 5 -20.09 10.33 -4.27
N ALA A 6 -21.10 9.46 -4.36
CA ALA A 6 -22.14 9.54 -5.37
C ALA A 6 -22.98 10.83 -5.30
N GLN A 7 -23.24 11.32 -4.09
CA GLN A 7 -24.01 12.56 -3.89
C GLN A 7 -23.18 13.82 -4.14
N THR A 8 -21.92 13.84 -3.70
CA THR A 8 -21.05 15.01 -3.86
C THR A 8 -20.52 15.18 -5.27
N ARG A 9 -20.34 14.08 -6.03
CA ARG A 9 -19.76 14.03 -7.38
C ARG A 9 -18.40 14.68 -7.50
N LYS A 10 -17.68 14.81 -6.39
CA LYS A 10 -16.32 15.38 -6.34
C LYS A 10 -15.27 14.33 -6.67
N ASN A 11 -14.15 14.77 -7.22
CA ASN A 11 -12.94 13.96 -7.18
C ASN A 11 -12.69 13.50 -5.75
N THR A 12 -12.39 12.24 -5.56
CA THR A 12 -12.27 11.66 -4.22
C THR A 12 -10.95 10.93 -4.06
N LEU A 13 -10.21 11.25 -3.01
CA LEU A 13 -9.03 10.53 -2.57
C LEU A 13 -9.36 9.72 -1.31
N VAL A 14 -9.19 8.40 -1.37
CA VAL A 14 -9.31 7.50 -0.22
C VAL A 14 -7.91 7.04 0.17
N ILE A 15 -7.45 7.41 1.37
CA ILE A 15 -6.13 7.01 1.88
C ILE A 15 -6.30 5.89 2.89
N SER A 16 -5.60 4.77 2.68
CA SER A 16 -5.50 3.66 3.62
C SER A 16 -4.03 3.42 4.03
N HIS A 17 -3.81 2.89 5.22
CA HIS A 17 -2.46 2.76 5.79
C HIS A 17 -1.63 1.60 5.23
N ASN A 18 -2.25 0.66 4.49
CA ASN A 18 -1.52 -0.45 3.84
C ASN A 18 -2.09 -0.83 2.46
N LYS A 19 -1.29 -1.60 1.70
CA LYS A 19 -1.63 -2.03 0.33
C LYS A 19 -2.85 -2.96 0.28
N THR A 20 -2.99 -3.87 1.23
CA THR A 20 -4.07 -4.89 1.26
C THR A 20 -5.44 -4.24 1.44
N LEU A 21 -5.58 -3.35 2.42
CA LEU A 21 -6.83 -2.60 2.62
C LEU A 21 -7.11 -1.66 1.45
N ALA A 22 -6.10 -1.00 0.93
CA ALA A 22 -6.26 -0.16 -0.25
C ALA A 22 -6.76 -0.97 -1.46
N ALA A 23 -6.25 -2.20 -1.68
CA ALA A 23 -6.72 -3.08 -2.75
C ALA A 23 -8.17 -3.52 -2.55
N GLN A 24 -8.55 -3.86 -1.31
CA GLN A 24 -9.93 -4.20 -0.97
C GLN A 24 -10.87 -3.02 -1.26
N LEU A 25 -10.55 -1.83 -0.77
CA LEU A 25 -11.36 -0.62 -0.99
C LEU A 25 -11.46 -0.27 -2.47
N TYR A 26 -10.36 -0.42 -3.22
CA TYR A 26 -10.36 -0.23 -4.67
C TYR A 26 -11.33 -1.18 -5.37
N SER A 27 -11.26 -2.48 -5.04
CA SER A 27 -12.14 -3.50 -5.61
C SER A 27 -13.62 -3.23 -5.30
N GLU A 28 -13.93 -2.89 -4.04
CA GLU A 28 -15.30 -2.56 -3.62
C GLU A 28 -15.83 -1.30 -4.32
N LEU A 29 -15.01 -0.24 -4.38
CA LEU A 29 -15.41 1.00 -5.05
C LEU A 29 -15.60 0.80 -6.56
N LYS A 30 -14.77 -0.03 -7.20
CA LYS A 30 -14.94 -0.36 -8.62
C LYS A 30 -16.24 -1.13 -8.88
N GLN A 31 -16.67 -1.98 -7.94
CA GLN A 31 -17.98 -2.64 -8.02
C GLN A 31 -19.15 -1.67 -7.83
N PHE A 32 -19.02 -0.69 -6.91
CA PHE A 32 -20.06 0.32 -6.68
C PHE A 32 -20.13 1.37 -7.81
N PHE A 33 -19.01 1.63 -8.49
CA PHE A 33 -18.87 2.63 -9.54
C PHE A 33 -18.34 2.01 -10.85
N PRO A 34 -19.06 1.05 -11.46
CA PRO A 34 -18.54 0.27 -12.61
C PRO A 34 -18.35 1.09 -13.90
N LYS A 35 -18.96 2.28 -13.99
CA LYS A 35 -18.90 3.18 -15.15
C LYS A 35 -18.07 4.44 -14.92
N ASN A 36 -17.46 4.57 -13.73
CA ASN A 36 -16.71 5.76 -13.35
C ASN A 36 -15.21 5.45 -13.29
N ASN A 37 -14.41 6.49 -13.31
CA ASN A 37 -12.97 6.38 -13.12
C ASN A 37 -12.66 6.03 -11.66
N VAL A 38 -12.15 4.82 -11.44
CA VAL A 38 -11.63 4.37 -10.14
C VAL A 38 -10.20 3.95 -10.34
N GLY A 39 -9.25 4.68 -9.76
CA GLY A 39 -7.82 4.46 -9.89
C GLY A 39 -7.19 3.95 -8.59
N TYR A 40 -6.00 3.34 -8.72
CA TYR A 40 -5.25 2.74 -7.62
C TYR A 40 -3.84 3.34 -7.56
N PHE A 41 -3.45 3.86 -6.41
CA PHE A 41 -2.19 4.58 -6.24
C PHE A 41 -1.46 4.17 -4.96
N VAL A 42 -0.62 3.14 -5.07
CA VAL A 42 0.17 2.64 -3.94
C VAL A 42 1.66 2.64 -4.28
N SER A 43 2.53 2.30 -3.33
CA SER A 43 3.96 2.14 -3.63
C SER A 43 4.16 1.05 -4.68
N TYR A 44 4.90 1.37 -5.74
CA TYR A 44 5.19 0.45 -6.86
C TYR A 44 6.40 -0.45 -6.62
N TYR A 45 6.97 -0.41 -5.42
CA TYR A 45 8.06 -1.32 -5.05
C TYR A 45 7.49 -2.61 -4.45
N ASP A 46 7.89 -3.75 -5.01
CA ASP A 46 7.69 -5.07 -4.39
C ASP A 46 8.73 -5.29 -3.29
N TYR A 47 9.96 -4.84 -3.56
CA TYR A 47 11.04 -4.76 -2.58
C TYR A 47 11.64 -3.35 -2.60
N TYR A 48 11.91 -2.80 -1.43
CA TYR A 48 12.51 -1.48 -1.28
C TYR A 48 13.49 -1.44 -0.12
N GLN A 49 14.77 -1.35 -0.45
CA GLN A 49 15.85 -1.02 0.48
C GLN A 49 16.30 0.41 0.18
N PRO A 50 15.98 1.37 1.05
CA PRO A 50 16.41 2.75 0.84
C PRO A 50 17.92 2.88 0.98
N GLU A 51 18.51 3.75 0.15
CA GLU A 51 19.89 4.19 0.34
C GLU A 51 20.07 4.75 1.75
N SER A 52 21.08 4.30 2.47
CA SER A 52 21.39 4.78 3.81
C SER A 52 22.86 4.67 4.14
N TYR A 53 23.31 5.44 5.13
CA TYR A 53 24.66 5.38 5.66
C TYR A 53 24.62 5.29 7.18
N LEU A 54 25.37 4.34 7.71
CA LEU A 54 25.51 4.08 9.14
C LEU A 54 26.89 4.54 9.60
N PRO A 55 27.04 5.76 10.16
CA PRO A 55 28.34 6.32 10.53
C PRO A 55 29.11 5.50 11.58
N GLN A 56 28.37 4.79 12.45
CA GLN A 56 28.97 3.98 13.54
C GLN A 56 29.79 2.80 13.02
N THR A 57 29.41 2.23 11.90
CA THR A 57 30.06 1.06 11.29
C THR A 57 30.71 1.37 9.94
N ASP A 58 30.71 2.66 9.52
CA ASP A 58 31.13 3.11 8.18
C ASP A 58 30.52 2.25 7.05
N THR A 59 29.23 1.94 7.19
CA THR A 59 28.53 1.05 6.27
C THR A 59 27.60 1.86 5.37
N TYR A 60 27.90 1.86 4.07
CA TYR A 60 27.00 2.40 3.06
C TYR A 60 26.10 1.27 2.52
N ILE A 61 24.80 1.50 2.55
CA ILE A 61 23.78 0.61 2.01
C ILE A 61 23.26 1.24 0.74
N GLU A 62 23.51 0.57 -0.38
CA GLU A 62 23.03 1.02 -1.68
C GLU A 62 21.50 0.85 -1.78
N LYS A 63 20.87 1.73 -2.56
CA LYS A 63 19.44 1.61 -2.88
C LYS A 63 19.24 0.34 -3.72
N ASP A 64 18.42 -0.58 -3.19
CA ASP A 64 17.99 -1.77 -3.94
C ASP A 64 16.46 -1.77 -4.04
N THR A 65 15.96 -1.96 -5.26
CA THR A 65 14.51 -1.85 -5.52
C THR A 65 14.08 -2.81 -6.61
N GLN A 66 12.95 -3.45 -6.38
CA GLN A 66 12.24 -4.20 -7.40
C GLN A 66 10.92 -3.48 -7.72
N ILE A 67 10.80 -2.99 -8.94
CA ILE A 67 9.63 -2.24 -9.41
C ILE A 67 8.58 -3.22 -9.93
N ASN A 68 7.34 -3.02 -9.53
CA ASN A 68 6.18 -3.69 -10.09
C ASN A 68 5.61 -2.83 -11.23
N GLU A 69 5.86 -3.24 -12.46
CA GLU A 69 5.45 -2.50 -13.67
C GLU A 69 3.93 -2.30 -13.73
N LYS A 70 3.15 -3.27 -13.26
CA LYS A 70 1.70 -3.17 -13.24
C LYS A 70 1.22 -2.06 -12.29
N ILE A 71 1.82 -1.98 -11.09
CA ILE A 71 1.49 -0.91 -10.15
C ILE A 71 1.98 0.44 -10.68
N GLU A 72 3.15 0.50 -11.32
CA GLU A 72 3.63 1.73 -11.97
C GLU A 72 2.62 2.22 -13.03
N LYS A 73 2.12 1.32 -13.88
CA LYS A 73 1.06 1.60 -14.85
C LYS A 73 -0.20 2.15 -14.18
N MET A 74 -0.69 1.49 -13.11
CA MET A 74 -1.88 1.95 -12.38
C MET A 74 -1.70 3.33 -11.75
N ARG A 75 -0.49 3.69 -11.32
CA ARG A 75 -0.18 5.04 -10.82
C ARG A 75 -0.24 6.09 -11.92
N LEU A 76 0.30 5.79 -13.10
CA LEU A 76 0.20 6.65 -14.28
C LEU A 76 -1.26 6.81 -14.71
N GLU A 77 -2.03 5.71 -14.70
CA GLU A 77 -3.46 5.71 -14.99
C GLU A 77 -4.23 6.62 -14.02
N ALA A 78 -3.97 6.51 -12.71
CA ALA A 78 -4.61 7.35 -11.70
C ALA A 78 -4.37 8.85 -11.93
N THR A 79 -3.14 9.26 -12.27
CA THR A 79 -2.82 10.66 -12.57
C THR A 79 -3.42 11.12 -13.90
N ALA A 80 -3.46 10.26 -14.92
CA ALA A 80 -4.12 10.56 -16.19
C ALA A 80 -5.63 10.74 -16.02
N MET A 81 -6.30 9.89 -15.22
CA MET A 81 -7.71 10.02 -14.89
C MET A 81 -8.02 11.36 -14.21
N LEU A 82 -7.20 11.81 -13.25
CA LEU A 82 -7.39 13.08 -12.57
C LEU A 82 -7.29 14.29 -13.52
N LEU A 83 -6.42 14.21 -14.52
CA LEU A 83 -6.23 15.28 -15.52
C LEU A 83 -7.16 15.15 -16.75
N SER A 84 -8.00 14.13 -16.80
CA SER A 84 -9.00 13.96 -17.87
C SER A 84 -10.21 14.91 -17.73
N GLY A 85 -10.42 15.46 -16.54
CA GLY A 85 -11.58 16.30 -16.23
C GLY A 85 -12.84 15.54 -15.81
N GLU A 86 -12.80 14.20 -15.83
CA GLU A 86 -13.92 13.37 -15.39
C GLU A 86 -13.87 13.11 -13.88
N PRO A 87 -15.04 13.02 -13.19
CA PRO A 87 -15.07 12.68 -11.77
C PRO A 87 -14.37 11.36 -11.49
N THR A 88 -13.37 11.41 -10.62
CA THR A 88 -12.42 10.32 -10.42
C THR A 88 -12.31 9.97 -8.93
N ILE A 89 -12.27 8.69 -8.63
CA ILE A 89 -12.01 8.14 -7.29
C ILE A 89 -10.64 7.49 -7.30
N ILE A 90 -9.73 7.93 -6.45
CA ILE A 90 -8.41 7.30 -6.29
C ILE A 90 -8.32 6.67 -4.89
N VAL A 91 -7.95 5.39 -4.85
CA VAL A 91 -7.60 4.70 -3.61
C VAL A 91 -6.09 4.62 -3.51
N ALA A 92 -5.54 5.17 -2.44
CA ALA A 92 -4.10 5.30 -2.24
C ALA A 92 -3.65 4.81 -0.87
N THR A 93 -2.35 4.51 -0.76
CA THR A 93 -1.68 4.41 0.54
C THR A 93 -0.97 5.72 0.87
N VAL A 94 -0.34 5.80 2.03
CA VAL A 94 0.46 6.95 2.45
C VAL A 94 1.57 7.35 1.46
N SER A 95 1.86 6.49 0.47
CA SER A 95 2.77 6.84 -0.63
C SER A 95 2.28 8.02 -1.49
N CYS A 96 1.01 8.40 -1.38
CA CYS A 96 0.43 9.56 -2.10
C CYS A 96 1.01 10.91 -1.68
N ILE A 97 1.63 11.01 -0.49
CA ILE A 97 2.27 12.26 -0.02
C ILE A 97 3.73 12.40 -0.48
N TYR A 98 4.29 11.40 -1.16
CA TYR A 98 5.65 11.45 -1.70
C TYR A 98 5.70 12.21 -3.02
N SER A 99 6.88 12.77 -3.31
CA SER A 99 7.15 13.52 -4.54
C SER A 99 6.77 12.73 -5.80
N LEU A 100 6.01 13.37 -6.70
CA LEU A 100 5.50 12.78 -7.94
C LEU A 100 5.86 13.57 -9.20
N GLY A 101 6.23 14.83 -9.07
CA GLY A 101 6.40 15.78 -10.18
C GLY A 101 5.23 16.75 -10.28
N SER A 102 5.44 17.84 -11.02
CA SER A 102 4.45 18.90 -11.16
C SER A 102 3.27 18.49 -12.06
N PRO A 103 2.01 18.59 -11.59
CA PRO A 103 0.83 18.37 -12.44
C PRO A 103 0.81 19.24 -13.68
N GLY A 104 1.18 20.54 -13.52
CA GLY A 104 1.18 21.50 -14.63
C GLY A 104 2.23 21.17 -15.70
N GLU A 105 3.41 20.72 -15.32
CA GLU A 105 4.42 20.27 -16.29
C GLU A 105 3.99 18.99 -16.99
N TRP A 106 3.39 18.06 -16.25
CA TRP A 106 2.89 16.80 -16.82
C TRP A 106 1.75 17.05 -17.81
N GLU A 107 0.87 18.00 -17.51
CA GLU A 107 -0.20 18.43 -18.41
C GLU A 107 0.30 19.16 -19.66
N LYS A 108 1.30 20.06 -19.54
CA LYS A 108 1.92 20.76 -20.67
C LYS A 108 2.60 19.80 -21.65
N MET A 109 3.15 18.69 -21.15
CA MET A 109 3.79 17.67 -21.99
C MET A 109 2.82 16.65 -22.58
N ALA A 110 1.53 16.72 -22.23
CA ALA A 110 0.51 15.90 -22.83
C ALA A 110 0.31 16.30 -24.31
N ILE A 111 0.16 15.29 -25.16
CA ILE A 111 0.01 15.44 -26.61
C ILE A 111 -1.47 15.38 -26.93
N THR A 112 -2.03 16.49 -27.36
CA THR A 112 -3.42 16.53 -27.85
C THR A 112 -3.42 16.35 -29.34
N VAL A 113 -4.19 15.40 -29.84
CA VAL A 113 -4.39 15.13 -31.28
C VAL A 113 -5.87 15.19 -31.59
N THR A 114 -6.21 15.95 -32.64
CA THR A 114 -7.61 16.12 -33.09
C THR A 114 -7.72 15.67 -34.54
N ALA A 115 -8.77 14.94 -34.90
CA ALA A 115 -9.06 14.59 -36.31
C ALA A 115 -9.28 15.86 -37.15
N GLY A 116 -8.70 15.90 -38.34
CA GLY A 116 -8.73 17.06 -39.23
C GLY A 116 -7.64 18.12 -38.94
N GLN A 117 -6.82 17.94 -37.89
CA GLN A 117 -5.72 18.89 -37.65
C GLN A 117 -4.54 18.61 -38.58
N ASN A 118 -3.83 19.67 -39.00
CA ASN A 118 -2.56 19.56 -39.68
C ASN A 118 -1.41 19.48 -38.70
N VAL A 119 -0.63 18.40 -38.78
CA VAL A 119 0.58 18.16 -37.95
C VAL A 119 1.59 17.32 -38.72
N GLU A 120 2.80 17.82 -38.87
CA GLU A 120 3.87 17.01 -39.45
C GLU A 120 4.12 15.74 -38.62
N ARG A 121 4.20 14.58 -39.29
CA ARG A 121 4.52 13.30 -38.67
C ARG A 121 5.80 13.37 -37.79
N SER A 122 6.82 14.09 -38.28
CA SER A 122 8.08 14.31 -37.60
C SER A 122 7.90 15.07 -36.28
N GLU A 123 6.99 16.03 -36.23
CA GLU A 123 6.68 16.78 -35.00
C GLU A 123 5.97 15.90 -33.97
N LEU A 124 5.01 15.08 -34.40
CA LEU A 124 4.31 14.17 -33.51
C LEU A 124 5.27 13.13 -32.90
N ILE A 125 6.20 12.59 -33.71
CA ILE A 125 7.26 11.67 -33.22
C ILE A 125 8.15 12.37 -32.20
N LYS A 126 8.58 13.61 -32.45
CA LYS A 126 9.40 14.38 -31.49
C LYS A 126 8.65 14.62 -30.17
N LYS A 127 7.35 14.93 -30.22
CA LYS A 127 6.52 15.08 -29.02
C LYS A 127 6.42 13.78 -28.22
N LEU A 128 6.23 12.63 -28.90
CA LEU A 128 6.21 11.31 -28.24
C LEU A 128 7.53 10.99 -27.52
N ILE A 129 8.66 11.20 -28.20
CA ILE A 129 9.99 10.99 -27.60
C ILE A 129 10.19 11.94 -26.39
N SER A 130 9.77 13.20 -26.51
CA SER A 130 9.84 14.17 -25.42
C SER A 130 8.96 13.75 -24.22
N ALA A 131 7.81 13.12 -24.49
CA ALA A 131 6.91 12.54 -23.49
C ALA A 131 7.38 11.16 -22.96
N ARG A 132 8.60 10.74 -23.29
CA ARG A 132 9.25 9.48 -22.86
C ARG A 132 8.61 8.21 -23.41
N TYR A 133 7.95 8.28 -24.56
CA TYR A 133 7.59 7.09 -25.33
C TYR A 133 8.81 6.58 -26.10
N GLU A 134 8.98 5.27 -26.14
CA GLU A 134 10.07 4.61 -26.84
C GLU A 134 9.59 4.05 -28.18
N ARG A 135 10.37 4.27 -29.24
CA ARG A 135 10.04 3.68 -30.53
C ARG A 135 10.43 2.21 -30.56
N ASN A 136 9.47 1.33 -30.79
CA ASN A 136 9.69 -0.09 -30.99
C ASN A 136 8.78 -0.59 -32.11
N ASP A 137 9.38 -0.84 -33.29
CA ASP A 137 8.61 -1.27 -34.46
C ASP A 137 8.38 -2.80 -34.48
N VAL A 138 9.00 -3.56 -33.56
CA VAL A 138 8.93 -5.03 -33.48
C VAL A 138 7.90 -5.47 -32.44
N GLU A 139 8.14 -5.11 -31.18
CA GLU A 139 7.33 -5.51 -30.03
C GLU A 139 6.71 -4.26 -29.39
N MET A 140 5.38 -4.24 -29.33
CA MET A 140 4.64 -3.13 -28.75
C MET A 140 4.22 -3.44 -27.34
N ALA A 141 4.69 -2.63 -26.39
CA ALA A 141 4.35 -2.67 -24.97
C ALA A 141 3.84 -1.31 -24.48
N PRO A 142 3.21 -1.20 -23.31
CA PRO A 142 2.86 0.10 -22.70
C PRO A 142 4.07 1.04 -22.64
N GLY A 143 3.90 2.28 -23.10
CA GLY A 143 4.98 3.26 -23.23
C GLY A 143 5.73 3.23 -24.56
N ASN A 144 5.37 2.33 -25.49
CA ASN A 144 5.96 2.26 -26.81
C ASN A 144 5.08 2.90 -27.88
N PHE A 145 5.73 3.35 -28.97
CA PHE A 145 5.07 3.70 -30.22
C PHE A 145 5.82 3.09 -31.40
N ARG A 146 5.10 2.89 -32.50
CA ARG A 146 5.68 2.47 -33.80
C ARG A 146 5.12 3.31 -34.94
N VAL A 147 5.87 3.36 -36.03
CA VAL A 147 5.50 4.10 -37.23
C VAL A 147 5.51 3.17 -38.43
N ARG A 148 4.38 3.03 -39.11
CA ARG A 148 4.23 2.22 -40.35
C ARG A 148 3.50 3.02 -41.43
N GLY A 149 4.25 3.47 -42.44
CA GLY A 149 3.71 4.33 -43.48
C GLY A 149 3.12 5.62 -42.89
N ASP A 150 1.85 5.85 -43.13
CA ASP A 150 1.11 7.03 -42.67
C ASP A 150 0.36 6.76 -41.34
N THR A 151 0.73 5.71 -40.63
CA THR A 151 0.11 5.42 -39.33
C THR A 151 1.14 5.46 -38.18
N ILE A 152 0.70 6.00 -37.04
CA ILE A 152 1.43 5.97 -35.78
C ILE A 152 0.58 5.19 -34.77
N ASP A 153 1.08 4.06 -34.32
CA ASP A 153 0.48 3.26 -33.25
C ASP A 153 1.17 3.57 -31.93
N ILE A 154 0.40 3.82 -30.89
CA ILE A 154 0.90 4.21 -29.56
C ILE A 154 0.17 3.35 -28.52
N ILE A 155 0.89 2.68 -27.63
CA ILE A 155 0.30 2.10 -26.42
C ILE A 155 0.66 3.02 -25.25
N PRO A 156 -0.31 3.79 -24.69
CA PRO A 156 -0.03 4.65 -23.57
C PRO A 156 0.52 3.85 -22.38
N ALA A 157 1.47 4.42 -21.64
CA ALA A 157 2.07 3.73 -20.49
C ALA A 157 1.07 3.38 -19.37
N TYR A 158 -0.09 4.02 -19.40
CA TYR A 158 -1.20 3.85 -18.45
C TYR A 158 -2.40 3.07 -19.03
N SER A 159 -2.31 2.51 -20.25
CA SER A 159 -3.39 1.78 -20.92
C SER A 159 -2.89 0.44 -21.47
N GLU A 160 -3.82 -0.46 -21.75
CA GLU A 160 -3.58 -1.66 -22.55
C GLU A 160 -4.09 -1.47 -23.99
N ASP A 161 -4.91 -0.46 -24.21
CA ASP A 161 -5.42 -0.17 -25.52
C ASP A 161 -4.40 0.60 -26.37
N MET A 162 -4.36 0.26 -27.65
CA MET A 162 -3.52 0.93 -28.64
C MET A 162 -4.28 2.08 -29.28
N ILE A 163 -3.66 3.24 -29.35
CA ILE A 163 -4.15 4.39 -30.10
C ILE A 163 -3.48 4.34 -31.47
N ARG A 164 -4.28 4.30 -32.53
CA ARG A 164 -3.82 4.44 -33.90
C ARG A 164 -4.20 5.80 -34.46
N ILE A 165 -3.21 6.57 -34.88
CA ILE A 165 -3.36 7.84 -35.57
C ILE A 165 -3.03 7.59 -37.05
N SER A 166 -4.01 7.73 -37.91
CA SER A 166 -3.84 7.64 -39.38
C SER A 166 -3.70 9.06 -39.96
N LEU A 167 -2.67 9.25 -40.76
CA LEU A 167 -2.37 10.52 -41.42
C LEU A 167 -2.66 10.40 -42.92
N PHE A 168 -3.10 11.49 -43.55
CA PHE A 168 -3.11 11.68 -44.99
C PHE A 168 -2.24 12.91 -45.30
N GLY A 169 -1.01 12.69 -45.72
CA GLY A 169 0.01 13.74 -45.73
C GLY A 169 0.28 14.25 -44.30
N ASP A 170 0.04 15.52 -44.05
CA ASP A 170 0.17 16.16 -42.73
C ASP A 170 -1.18 16.32 -41.99
N GLU A 171 -2.29 15.83 -42.56
CA GLU A 171 -3.60 15.88 -41.92
C GLU A 171 -3.89 14.61 -41.14
N VAL A 172 -4.39 14.73 -39.92
CA VAL A 172 -4.87 13.59 -39.09
C VAL A 172 -6.25 13.17 -39.62
N GLU A 173 -6.28 12.10 -40.44
CA GLU A 173 -7.51 11.59 -41.03
C GLU A 173 -8.41 10.91 -40.00
N LYS A 174 -7.83 10.09 -39.11
CA LYS A 174 -8.60 9.25 -38.20
C LYS A 174 -7.81 8.92 -36.94
N ILE A 175 -8.51 8.85 -35.81
CA ILE A 175 -7.99 8.33 -34.53
C ILE A 175 -8.84 7.13 -34.11
N SER A 176 -8.22 5.93 -33.98
CA SER A 176 -8.88 4.70 -33.58
C SER A 176 -8.29 4.16 -32.27
N ILE A 177 -9.13 3.57 -31.45
CA ILE A 177 -8.73 2.83 -30.27
C ILE A 177 -8.85 1.34 -30.60
N LEU A 178 -7.75 0.61 -30.48
CA LEU A 178 -7.64 -0.79 -30.82
C LEU A 178 -7.27 -1.64 -29.60
N ASP A 179 -7.73 -2.87 -29.59
CA ASP A 179 -7.14 -3.87 -28.72
C ASP A 179 -5.70 -4.18 -29.16
N HIS A 180 -4.71 -4.11 -28.27
CA HIS A 180 -3.30 -4.21 -28.68
C HIS A 180 -2.89 -5.62 -29.12
N ILE A 181 -3.63 -6.67 -28.72
CA ILE A 181 -3.35 -8.07 -29.06
C ILE A 181 -4.05 -8.43 -30.37
N SER A 182 -5.37 -8.27 -30.41
CA SER A 182 -6.17 -8.68 -31.56
C SER A 182 -6.20 -7.63 -32.69
N LEU A 183 -5.74 -6.41 -32.42
CA LEU A 183 -5.82 -5.23 -33.31
C LEU A 183 -7.25 -4.90 -33.77
N SER A 184 -8.25 -5.43 -33.09
CA SER A 184 -9.65 -5.13 -33.37
C SER A 184 -10.00 -3.70 -32.92
N GLU A 185 -10.78 -2.98 -33.72
CA GLU A 185 -11.21 -1.62 -33.40
C GLU A 185 -12.27 -1.66 -32.28
N LYS A 186 -11.94 -1.05 -31.13
CA LYS A 186 -12.85 -0.86 -29.99
C LYS A 186 -13.68 0.40 -30.11
N GLY A 187 -13.16 1.42 -30.81
CA GLY A 187 -13.83 2.69 -30.99
C GLY A 187 -13.04 3.70 -31.82
N LYS A 188 -13.68 4.82 -32.11
CA LYS A 188 -13.08 5.99 -32.76
C LYS A 188 -13.32 7.21 -31.92
N THR A 189 -12.41 8.17 -32.00
CA THR A 189 -12.56 9.46 -31.32
C THR A 189 -12.09 10.59 -32.25
N ASN A 190 -12.66 11.76 -32.08
CA ASN A 190 -12.22 12.95 -32.80
C ASN A 190 -11.09 13.70 -32.07
N LEU A 191 -10.91 13.42 -30.79
CA LEU A 191 -9.88 14.05 -29.95
C LEU A 191 -9.31 13.04 -28.99
N ILE A 192 -7.99 13.04 -28.83
CA ILE A 192 -7.31 12.25 -27.80
C ILE A 192 -6.20 13.07 -27.15
N LYS A 193 -6.05 12.88 -25.83
CA LYS A 193 -4.98 13.47 -25.02
C LYS A 193 -4.07 12.34 -24.52
N ILE A 194 -2.84 12.31 -24.97
CA ILE A 194 -1.84 11.30 -24.62
C ILE A 194 -0.92 11.90 -23.56
N PHE A 195 -0.98 11.36 -22.36
CA PHE A 195 -0.14 11.80 -21.25
C PHE A 195 1.24 11.16 -21.31
N PRO A 196 2.25 11.76 -20.68
CA PRO A 196 3.61 11.24 -20.66
C PRO A 196 3.73 9.83 -20.08
N ALA A 197 4.75 9.09 -20.53
CA ALA A 197 4.99 7.71 -20.11
C ALA A 197 5.67 7.58 -18.72
N LYS A 198 6.12 8.66 -18.12
CA LYS A 198 6.76 8.72 -16.78
C LYS A 198 6.30 9.96 -16.01
N HIS A 199 6.28 9.87 -14.67
CA HIS A 199 5.92 11.01 -13.83
C HIS A 199 7.01 12.10 -13.76
N TYR A 200 8.28 11.67 -13.68
CA TYR A 200 9.41 12.60 -13.69
C TYR A 200 9.88 12.87 -15.11
N LEU A 201 9.58 14.05 -15.58
CA LEU A 201 9.96 14.53 -16.90
C LEU A 201 10.75 15.82 -16.76
N VAL A 202 11.76 15.95 -17.59
CA VAL A 202 12.59 17.15 -17.63
C VAL A 202 12.63 17.65 -19.07
N ALA A 203 11.95 18.77 -19.31
CA ALA A 203 12.03 19.46 -20.59
C ALA A 203 13.48 19.93 -20.85
N SER A 204 13.89 20.00 -22.11
CA SER A 204 15.29 20.28 -22.48
C SER A 204 15.80 21.64 -22.01
N ASP A 205 14.96 22.65 -21.99
CA ASP A 205 15.26 23.99 -21.51
C ASP A 205 15.40 24.05 -19.99
N VAL A 206 14.58 23.31 -19.25
CA VAL A 206 14.66 23.15 -17.80
C VAL A 206 15.92 22.39 -17.41
N ARG A 207 16.30 21.34 -18.18
CA ARG A 207 17.49 20.53 -17.94
C ARG A 207 18.77 21.36 -17.85
N GLN A 208 19.00 22.25 -18.82
CA GLN A 208 20.21 23.11 -18.82
C GLN A 208 20.28 24.05 -17.61
N LYS A 209 19.14 24.60 -17.19
CA LYS A 209 19.08 25.43 -15.97
C LYS A 209 19.34 24.62 -14.71
N ALA A 210 18.75 23.43 -14.63
CA ALA A 210 18.94 22.51 -13.51
C ALA A 210 20.41 22.08 -13.37
N VAL A 211 21.06 21.67 -14.46
CA VAL A 211 22.50 21.31 -14.47
C VAL A 211 23.37 22.44 -13.95
N LYS A 212 23.15 23.69 -14.40
CA LYS A 212 23.88 24.86 -13.89
C LYS A 212 23.65 25.05 -12.39
N SER A 213 22.42 24.88 -11.92
CA SER A 213 22.06 25.03 -10.52
C SER A 213 22.67 23.93 -9.64
N ILE A 214 22.69 22.67 -10.12
CA ILE A 214 23.33 21.52 -9.44
C ILE A 214 24.85 21.75 -9.35
N LYS A 215 25.49 22.17 -10.44
CA LYS A 215 26.95 22.50 -10.45
C LYS A 215 27.27 23.59 -9.44
N LYS A 216 26.41 24.59 -9.29
CA LYS A 216 26.57 25.64 -8.29
C LYS A 216 26.45 25.09 -6.87
N GLU A 217 25.39 24.32 -6.58
CA GLU A 217 25.19 23.72 -5.25
C GLU A 217 26.37 22.79 -4.88
N LEU A 218 26.85 22.00 -5.83
CA LEU A 218 28.03 21.15 -5.62
C LEU A 218 29.23 21.99 -5.20
N LYS A 219 29.55 23.06 -5.94
CA LYS A 219 30.68 23.94 -5.64
C LYS A 219 30.58 24.54 -4.23
N ASP A 220 29.38 25.01 -3.86
CA ASP A 220 29.12 25.60 -2.55
C ASP A 220 29.24 24.53 -1.43
N ARG A 221 28.76 23.31 -1.65
CA ARG A 221 28.83 22.22 -0.68
C ARG A 221 30.24 21.69 -0.46
N LEU A 222 31.05 21.57 -1.52
CA LEU A 222 32.43 21.09 -1.42
C LEU A 222 33.31 21.91 -0.46
N THR A 223 33.01 23.20 -0.25
CA THR A 223 33.76 24.03 0.70
C THR A 223 33.53 23.68 2.17
N GLN A 224 32.49 22.90 2.47
CA GLN A 224 32.03 22.58 3.83
C GLN A 224 32.38 21.14 4.26
N LEU A 225 32.97 20.35 3.38
CA LEU A 225 33.26 18.94 3.59
C LEU A 225 34.74 18.66 3.80
N ASN A 226 35.07 17.55 4.47
CA ASN A 226 36.43 17.04 4.53
C ASN A 226 36.86 16.43 3.18
N GLU A 227 38.14 16.09 3.04
CA GLU A 227 38.71 15.68 1.74
C GLU A 227 38.10 14.39 1.18
N LEU A 228 37.79 13.42 2.04
CA LEU A 228 37.17 12.15 1.63
C LEU A 228 35.71 12.36 1.18
N GLU A 229 34.96 13.14 1.95
CA GLU A 229 33.57 13.48 1.63
C GLU A 229 33.47 14.30 0.35
N LYS A 230 34.41 15.25 0.13
CA LYS A 230 34.51 16.02 -1.12
C LYS A 230 34.69 15.12 -2.32
N GLN A 231 35.69 14.25 -2.28
CA GLN A 231 35.99 13.34 -3.39
C GLN A 231 34.77 12.46 -3.72
N ARG A 232 34.12 11.92 -2.70
CA ARG A 232 32.93 11.07 -2.84
C ARG A 232 31.78 11.82 -3.50
N LEU A 233 31.43 12.99 -2.97
CA LEU A 233 30.33 13.80 -3.48
C LEU A 233 30.60 14.31 -4.90
N GLU A 234 31.82 14.77 -5.16
CA GLU A 234 32.22 15.29 -6.46
C GLU A 234 32.16 14.21 -7.55
N MET A 235 32.73 13.03 -7.30
CA MET A 235 32.69 11.89 -8.23
C MET A 235 31.25 11.50 -8.57
N ARG A 236 30.42 11.29 -7.55
CA ARG A 236 29.03 10.89 -7.74
C ARG A 236 28.23 11.94 -8.50
N THR A 237 28.33 13.20 -8.09
CA THR A 237 27.52 14.26 -8.71
C THR A 237 27.96 14.55 -10.14
N LYS A 238 29.27 14.47 -10.45
CA LYS A 238 29.75 14.63 -11.83
C LYS A 238 29.23 13.53 -12.75
N PHE A 239 29.28 12.27 -12.30
CA PHE A 239 28.71 11.15 -13.03
C PHE A 239 27.21 11.32 -13.27
N ASP A 240 26.43 11.68 -12.23
CA ASP A 240 24.99 11.92 -12.35
C ASP A 240 24.71 13.07 -13.35
N LEU A 241 25.54 14.14 -13.35
CA LEU A 241 25.41 15.26 -14.28
C LEU A 241 25.69 14.88 -15.73
N GLU A 242 26.71 14.09 -15.99
CA GLU A 242 27.01 13.55 -17.32
C GLU A 242 25.82 12.74 -17.86
N MET A 243 25.28 11.84 -17.06
CA MET A 243 24.10 11.07 -17.42
C MET A 243 22.87 11.96 -17.68
N ILE A 244 22.66 13.00 -16.88
CA ILE A 244 21.57 13.96 -17.08
C ILE A 244 21.78 14.77 -18.36
N GLU A 245 23.01 15.22 -18.65
CA GLU A 245 23.33 15.99 -19.86
C GLU A 245 23.15 15.17 -21.13
N GLU A 246 23.62 13.92 -21.15
CA GLU A 246 23.57 13.06 -22.33
C GLU A 246 22.22 12.36 -22.50
N LEU A 247 21.73 11.67 -21.48
CA LEU A 247 20.53 10.83 -21.55
C LEU A 247 19.27 11.52 -21.01
N GLY A 248 19.42 12.67 -20.34
CA GLY A 248 18.32 13.36 -19.65
C GLY A 248 17.81 12.63 -18.39
N TYR A 249 18.56 11.65 -17.88
CA TYR A 249 18.20 10.84 -16.72
C TYR A 249 19.46 10.31 -16.02
N CYS A 250 19.38 10.12 -14.69
CA CYS A 250 20.35 9.35 -13.92
C CYS A 250 19.65 8.54 -12.83
N SER A 251 20.34 7.52 -12.29
CA SER A 251 19.83 6.76 -11.15
C SER A 251 19.74 7.66 -9.92
N GLY A 252 18.53 7.79 -9.34
CA GLY A 252 18.27 8.69 -8.22
C GLY A 252 18.06 10.16 -8.63
N ILE A 253 17.65 10.43 -9.88
CA ILE A 253 17.34 11.78 -10.39
C ILE A 253 16.37 12.55 -9.49
N GLU A 254 15.51 11.84 -8.76
CA GLU A 254 14.58 12.41 -7.79
C GLU A 254 15.28 13.21 -6.68
N ASN A 255 16.55 12.91 -6.36
CA ASN A 255 17.34 13.69 -5.38
C ASN A 255 17.69 15.10 -5.86
N TYR A 256 17.55 15.34 -7.16
CA TYR A 256 17.76 16.64 -7.80
C TYR A 256 16.43 17.32 -8.18
N SER A 257 15.26 16.77 -7.79
CA SER A 257 13.93 17.24 -8.22
C SER A 257 13.72 18.74 -8.03
N ARG A 258 14.21 19.33 -6.94
CA ARG A 258 14.12 20.76 -6.69
C ARG A 258 14.66 21.63 -7.84
N HIS A 259 15.77 21.22 -8.45
CA HIS A 259 16.40 21.96 -9.53
C HIS A 259 15.60 21.87 -10.84
N PHE A 260 14.87 20.76 -11.02
CA PHE A 260 14.01 20.56 -12.18
C PHE A 260 12.65 21.24 -12.03
N ASP A 261 12.11 21.23 -10.81
CA ASP A 261 10.82 21.87 -10.50
C ASP A 261 10.93 23.38 -10.30
N GLY A 262 12.14 23.94 -10.21
CA GLY A 262 12.38 25.35 -9.92
C GLY A 262 11.99 25.80 -8.51
N ARG A 263 11.80 24.85 -7.57
CA ARG A 263 11.43 25.12 -6.18
C ARG A 263 12.61 25.69 -5.39
N LYS A 264 12.30 26.49 -4.37
CA LYS A 264 13.27 26.93 -3.37
C LYS A 264 13.58 25.79 -2.39
N ALA A 265 14.73 25.89 -1.71
CA ALA A 265 15.08 24.95 -0.65
C ALA A 265 14.00 24.95 0.46
N GLY A 266 13.57 23.75 0.85
CA GLY A 266 12.56 23.55 1.89
C GLY A 266 11.10 23.65 1.41
N GLU A 267 10.82 24.09 0.20
CA GLU A 267 9.48 24.08 -0.36
C GLU A 267 8.94 22.65 -0.52
N LYS A 268 7.63 22.49 -0.33
CA LYS A 268 6.98 21.17 -0.49
C LYS A 268 7.16 20.64 -1.90
N ALA A 269 7.39 19.33 -2.03
CA ALA A 269 7.35 18.68 -3.33
C ALA A 269 5.90 18.50 -3.79
N PHE A 270 5.68 18.50 -5.12
CA PHE A 270 4.40 18.12 -5.68
C PHE A 270 4.15 16.63 -5.43
N CYS A 271 2.95 16.29 -5.01
CA CYS A 271 2.53 14.93 -4.72
C CYS A 271 1.16 14.64 -5.37
N LEU A 272 0.60 13.45 -5.14
CA LEU A 272 -0.68 13.09 -5.74
C LEU A 272 -1.82 14.06 -5.39
N LEU A 273 -1.81 14.63 -4.16
CA LEU A 273 -2.85 15.55 -3.73
C LEU A 273 -2.91 16.82 -4.59
N ASP A 274 -1.78 17.26 -5.16
CA ASP A 274 -1.73 18.43 -6.04
C ASP A 274 -2.42 18.20 -7.40
N PHE A 275 -2.68 16.94 -7.79
CA PHE A 275 -3.42 16.60 -9.00
C PHE A 275 -4.95 16.71 -8.84
N PHE A 276 -5.45 16.77 -7.60
CA PHE A 276 -6.89 16.87 -7.32
C PHE A 276 -7.46 18.29 -7.43
N GLY A 277 -6.60 19.31 -7.44
CA GLY A 277 -7.03 20.72 -7.34
C GLY A 277 -7.49 21.07 -5.92
N ASP A 278 -8.28 22.18 -5.81
CA ASP A 278 -8.63 22.74 -4.49
C ASP A 278 -9.90 22.15 -3.88
N ASP A 279 -10.80 21.59 -4.67
CA ASP A 279 -12.12 21.11 -4.21
C ASP A 279 -12.31 19.61 -4.49
N PHE A 280 -11.84 18.78 -3.59
CA PHE A 280 -12.03 17.34 -3.63
C PHE A 280 -12.46 16.78 -2.27
N LEU A 281 -12.97 15.56 -2.26
CA LEU A 281 -13.30 14.83 -1.05
C LEU A 281 -12.12 13.97 -0.63
N LEU A 282 -11.64 14.18 0.58
CA LEU A 282 -10.60 13.35 1.20
C LEU A 282 -11.26 12.36 2.17
N VAL A 283 -10.97 11.08 2.03
CA VAL A 283 -11.40 10.04 2.97
C VAL A 283 -10.15 9.39 3.57
N ILE A 284 -10.01 9.41 4.87
CA ILE A 284 -8.90 8.79 5.59
C ILE A 284 -9.44 7.55 6.29
N ASP A 285 -9.14 6.39 5.71
CA ASP A 285 -9.55 5.10 6.22
C ASP A 285 -8.62 4.67 7.37
N GLU A 286 -9.19 4.01 8.39
CA GLU A 286 -8.51 3.65 9.64
C GLU A 286 -7.65 4.82 10.17
N SER A 287 -8.28 5.99 10.28
CA SER A 287 -7.60 7.28 10.50
C SER A 287 -6.71 7.26 11.75
N HIS A 288 -7.08 6.52 12.79
CA HIS A 288 -6.29 6.33 14.01
C HIS A 288 -4.93 5.66 13.79
N VAL A 289 -4.72 4.98 12.65
CA VAL A 289 -3.43 4.41 12.20
C VAL A 289 -2.82 5.25 11.09
N THR A 290 -3.64 5.64 10.11
CA THR A 290 -3.19 6.37 8.91
C THR A 290 -2.59 7.74 9.25
N LEU A 291 -3.21 8.50 10.16
CA LEU A 291 -2.71 9.84 10.54
C LEU A 291 -1.37 9.79 11.28
N PRO A 292 -1.15 8.94 12.30
CA PRO A 292 0.18 8.78 12.89
C PRO A 292 1.24 8.35 11.89
N GLN A 293 0.90 7.51 10.92
CA GLN A 293 1.82 7.09 9.87
C GLN A 293 2.19 8.27 8.96
N LEU A 294 1.22 9.08 8.51
CA LEU A 294 1.45 10.30 7.75
C LEU A 294 2.36 11.28 8.51
N HIS A 295 2.14 11.42 9.82
CA HIS A 295 2.95 12.28 10.68
C HIS A 295 4.42 11.79 10.78
N GLY A 296 4.64 10.48 10.88
CA GLY A 296 5.97 9.90 11.05
C GLY A 296 6.84 9.88 9.78
N MET A 297 6.23 9.94 8.58
CA MET A 297 6.94 9.74 7.30
C MET A 297 8.06 10.75 7.05
N TYR A 298 7.82 12.03 7.30
CA TYR A 298 8.83 13.08 7.09
C TYR A 298 10.05 12.90 7.97
N ALA A 299 9.87 12.65 9.27
CA ALA A 299 10.97 12.55 10.21
C ALA A 299 11.90 11.37 9.90
N GLY A 300 11.34 10.22 9.51
CA GLY A 300 12.11 9.05 9.11
C GLY A 300 12.96 9.30 7.86
N ASP A 301 12.36 9.88 6.80
CA ASP A 301 13.07 10.20 5.56
C ASP A 301 14.17 11.26 5.79
N HIS A 302 13.87 12.30 6.54
CA HIS A 302 14.83 13.37 6.85
C HIS A 302 16.05 12.85 7.62
N THR A 303 15.84 12.01 8.66
CA THR A 303 16.94 11.45 9.46
C THR A 303 17.87 10.59 8.61
N ARG A 304 17.32 9.75 7.75
CA ARG A 304 18.09 8.92 6.82
C ARG A 304 18.90 9.75 5.84
N LYS A 305 18.31 10.77 5.21
CA LYS A 305 18.97 11.64 4.25
C LYS A 305 20.02 12.54 4.91
N LYS A 306 19.81 12.91 6.16
CA LYS A 306 20.79 13.69 6.91
C LYS A 306 22.16 13.01 6.94
N SER A 307 22.21 11.72 7.27
CA SER A 307 23.47 10.96 7.24
C SER A 307 24.10 10.94 5.84
N LEU A 308 23.32 10.73 4.78
CA LEU A 308 23.84 10.74 3.40
C LEU A 308 24.42 12.09 2.99
N ILE A 309 23.81 13.19 3.41
CA ILE A 309 24.24 14.55 3.08
C ILE A 309 25.45 14.96 3.93
N ASP A 310 25.42 14.69 5.23
CA ASP A 310 26.49 15.07 6.15
C ASP A 310 27.81 14.39 5.77
N TYR A 311 27.78 13.14 5.29
CA TYR A 311 28.95 12.35 4.92
C TYR A 311 29.27 12.33 3.41
N GLY A 312 28.73 13.27 2.64
CA GLY A 312 29.11 13.49 1.23
C GLY A 312 28.60 12.46 0.23
N PHE A 313 27.52 11.72 0.51
CA PHE A 313 26.88 10.81 -0.45
C PHE A 313 25.85 11.51 -1.33
N ARG A 314 25.21 12.58 -0.83
CA ARG A 314 24.18 13.34 -1.55
C ARG A 314 24.33 14.85 -1.32
N LEU A 315 23.85 15.63 -2.31
CA LEU A 315 23.72 17.08 -2.17
C LEU A 315 22.60 17.46 -1.19
N PRO A 316 22.66 18.65 -0.56
CA PRO A 316 21.58 19.15 0.28
C PRO A 316 20.19 19.16 -0.37
N SER A 317 20.13 19.37 -1.70
CA SER A 317 18.87 19.29 -2.48
C SER A 317 18.13 17.96 -2.35
N ALA A 318 18.80 16.86 -1.96
CA ALA A 318 18.15 15.59 -1.69
C ALA A 318 17.11 15.67 -0.57
N PHE A 319 17.24 16.63 0.38
CA PHE A 319 16.22 16.88 1.39
C PHE A 319 14.87 17.32 0.79
N ASP A 320 14.87 17.94 -0.38
CA ASP A 320 13.67 18.49 -1.00
C ASP A 320 12.87 17.48 -1.82
N ASN A 321 13.44 16.28 -2.05
CA ASN A 321 12.70 15.10 -2.49
C ASN A 321 12.16 14.34 -1.26
N ARG A 322 11.07 14.76 -0.70
CA ARG A 322 10.56 14.30 0.58
C ARG A 322 9.05 14.12 0.57
N PRO A 323 8.50 13.32 1.49
CA PRO A 323 7.07 13.35 1.74
C PRO A 323 6.66 14.72 2.32
N LEU A 324 5.39 15.03 2.24
CA LEU A 324 4.82 16.20 2.91
C LEU A 324 5.10 16.13 4.42
N LYS A 325 5.36 17.28 5.02
CA LYS A 325 5.24 17.44 6.47
C LYS A 325 3.76 17.35 6.86
N PHE A 326 3.47 16.98 8.09
CA PHE A 326 2.09 16.84 8.53
C PHE A 326 1.30 18.16 8.41
N GLU A 327 1.92 19.28 8.75
CA GLU A 327 1.33 20.62 8.64
C GLU A 327 1.03 21.01 7.18
N GLU A 328 1.83 20.49 6.23
CA GLU A 328 1.57 20.68 4.80
C GLU A 328 0.41 19.79 4.34
N PHE A 329 0.32 18.56 4.85
CA PHE A 329 -0.80 17.65 4.59
C PHE A 329 -2.12 18.19 5.17
N GLU A 330 -2.09 18.82 6.36
CA GLU A 330 -3.28 19.41 6.98
C GLU A 330 -3.98 20.46 6.09
N GLN A 331 -3.26 21.12 5.19
CA GLN A 331 -3.83 22.11 4.27
C GLN A 331 -4.83 21.49 3.27
N TYR A 332 -4.73 20.18 3.04
CA TYR A 332 -5.66 19.43 2.19
C TYR A 332 -6.88 18.89 2.94
N ILE A 333 -6.89 18.95 4.29
CA ILE A 333 -8.01 18.53 5.14
C ILE A 333 -9.08 19.65 5.15
N ARG A 334 -9.76 19.83 4.01
CA ARG A 334 -10.86 20.81 3.86
C ARG A 334 -12.21 20.09 3.86
N ASN A 335 -12.47 19.23 2.89
CA ASN A 335 -13.62 18.34 2.82
C ASN A 335 -13.14 16.92 3.16
N CYS A 336 -13.16 16.56 4.43
CA CYS A 336 -12.55 15.33 4.90
C CYS A 336 -13.52 14.45 5.70
N ILE A 337 -13.44 13.14 5.48
CA ILE A 337 -14.11 12.11 6.26
C ILE A 337 -13.04 11.23 6.91
N PHE A 338 -12.99 11.24 8.23
CA PHE A 338 -12.21 10.28 9.01
C PHE A 338 -13.05 9.03 9.26
N VAL A 339 -12.57 7.87 8.85
CA VAL A 339 -13.22 6.58 9.10
C VAL A 339 -12.40 5.81 10.14
N SER A 340 -12.99 5.47 11.26
CA SER A 340 -12.29 4.74 12.33
C SER A 340 -13.27 4.06 13.28
N ALA A 341 -12.95 2.86 13.73
CA ALA A 341 -13.64 2.20 14.84
C ALA A 341 -13.23 2.78 16.20
N THR A 342 -12.07 3.41 16.28
CA THR A 342 -11.44 3.94 17.49
C THR A 342 -10.77 5.29 17.21
N PRO A 343 -11.54 6.35 16.87
CA PRO A 343 -10.97 7.64 16.52
C PRO A 343 -10.18 8.24 17.70
N SER A 344 -9.06 8.90 17.39
CA SER A 344 -8.22 9.58 18.36
C SER A 344 -8.75 10.99 18.69
N ASP A 345 -8.10 11.68 19.62
CA ASP A 345 -8.45 13.05 19.98
C ASP A 345 -8.28 14.04 18.83
N TYR A 346 -7.38 13.76 17.89
CA TYR A 346 -7.16 14.61 16.72
C TYR A 346 -8.41 14.64 15.84
N GLU A 347 -8.92 13.47 15.43
CA GLU A 347 -10.12 13.39 14.58
C GLU A 347 -11.33 14.00 15.27
N ARG A 348 -11.50 13.73 16.57
CA ARG A 348 -12.61 14.29 17.37
C ARG A 348 -12.58 15.81 17.43
N LYS A 349 -11.39 16.41 17.59
CA LYS A 349 -11.22 17.87 17.65
C LYS A 349 -11.40 18.55 16.29
N LYS A 350 -10.99 17.88 15.20
CA LYS A 350 -11.06 18.42 13.83
C LYS A 350 -12.44 18.24 13.18
N SER A 351 -13.25 17.28 13.65
CA SER A 351 -14.55 16.96 13.05
C SER A 351 -15.65 17.89 13.55
N PHE A 352 -16.45 18.43 12.62
CA PHE A 352 -17.67 19.19 12.95
C PHE A 352 -18.83 18.27 13.33
N HIS A 353 -18.89 17.08 12.69
CA HIS A 353 -19.95 16.09 12.93
C HIS A 353 -19.33 14.71 13.11
N ILE A 354 -19.94 13.92 13.98
CA ILE A 354 -19.58 12.53 14.21
C ILE A 354 -20.81 11.68 13.94
N ALA A 355 -20.70 10.80 12.93
CA ALA A 355 -21.72 9.80 12.62
C ALA A 355 -21.25 8.44 13.15
N GLU A 356 -22.04 7.85 14.05
CA GLU A 356 -21.75 6.54 14.61
C GLU A 356 -22.51 5.45 13.86
N GLN A 357 -21.80 4.48 13.30
CA GLN A 357 -22.36 3.25 12.73
C GLN A 357 -21.97 2.07 13.62
N LEU A 358 -22.71 1.84 14.67
CA LEU A 358 -22.43 0.80 15.68
C LEU A 358 -23.22 -0.47 15.44
N VAL A 359 -24.30 -0.38 14.69
CA VAL A 359 -25.25 -1.47 14.51
C VAL A 359 -24.82 -2.40 13.39
N ARG A 360 -24.78 -3.72 13.68
CA ARG A 360 -24.53 -4.78 12.70
C ARG A 360 -25.85 -5.38 12.23
N PRO A 361 -26.11 -5.46 10.92
CA PRO A 361 -27.33 -6.10 10.40
C PRO A 361 -27.46 -7.58 10.79
N THR A 362 -26.34 -8.27 11.05
CA THR A 362 -26.30 -9.66 11.52
C THR A 362 -26.78 -9.83 12.96
N GLY A 363 -26.96 -8.77 13.69
CA GLY A 363 -27.34 -8.78 15.10
C GLY A 363 -26.23 -9.15 16.07
N LEU A 364 -25.03 -9.48 15.59
CA LEU A 364 -23.91 -9.89 16.44
C LEU A 364 -23.50 -8.78 17.42
N LEU A 365 -23.37 -9.15 18.67
CA LEU A 365 -22.97 -8.28 19.75
C LEU A 365 -21.45 -8.15 19.85
N ASP A 366 -20.96 -7.03 20.39
CA ASP A 366 -19.60 -6.98 20.88
C ASP A 366 -19.42 -7.99 22.03
N PRO A 367 -18.22 -8.55 22.24
CA PRO A 367 -18.02 -9.61 23.22
C PRO A 367 -18.30 -9.15 24.66
N VAL A 368 -18.64 -10.08 25.52
CA VAL A 368 -18.64 -9.83 26.96
C VAL A 368 -17.18 -9.69 27.40
N VAL A 369 -16.85 -8.64 28.15
CA VAL A 369 -15.49 -8.40 28.65
C VAL A 369 -15.45 -8.59 30.15
N GLU A 370 -14.57 -9.46 30.62
CA GLU A 370 -14.36 -9.78 32.03
C GLU A 370 -12.94 -9.41 32.46
N VAL A 371 -12.80 -8.79 33.62
CA VAL A 371 -11.49 -8.57 34.25
C VAL A 371 -11.32 -9.58 35.36
N ARG A 372 -10.25 -10.36 35.28
CA ARG A 372 -9.91 -11.40 36.26
C ARG A 372 -8.52 -11.14 36.85
N PRO A 373 -8.26 -11.53 38.11
CA PRO A 373 -6.97 -11.33 38.74
C PRO A 373 -5.87 -12.16 38.04
N THR A 374 -4.62 -11.68 38.12
CA THR A 374 -3.44 -12.42 37.60
C THR A 374 -3.11 -13.65 38.41
N LYS A 375 -3.52 -13.69 39.68
CA LYS A 375 -3.33 -14.89 40.55
C LYS A 375 -4.11 -16.08 39.98
N ASN A 376 -3.42 -17.19 39.75
CA ASN A 376 -3.96 -18.42 39.13
C ASN A 376 -4.45 -18.24 37.69
N GLN A 377 -4.00 -17.20 36.99
CA GLN A 377 -4.44 -16.90 35.60
C GLN A 377 -4.19 -18.07 34.64
N MET A 378 -3.15 -18.87 34.83
CA MET A 378 -2.83 -20.00 33.96
C MET A 378 -3.84 -21.15 34.07
N ASP A 379 -4.23 -21.50 35.29
CA ASP A 379 -5.23 -22.55 35.51
C ASP A 379 -6.61 -22.12 35.04
N ASP A 380 -6.97 -20.86 35.25
CA ASP A 380 -8.19 -20.25 34.75
C ASP A 380 -8.23 -20.22 33.22
N LEU A 381 -7.13 -19.76 32.59
CA LEU A 381 -6.99 -19.72 31.13
C LEU A 381 -7.14 -21.13 30.52
N ILE A 382 -6.47 -22.15 31.09
CA ILE A 382 -6.57 -23.55 30.62
C ILE A 382 -8.01 -24.06 30.73
N SER A 383 -8.69 -23.75 31.86
CA SER A 383 -10.10 -24.12 32.05
C SER A 383 -11.01 -23.47 30.98
N GLU A 384 -10.83 -22.20 30.70
CA GLU A 384 -11.60 -21.50 29.67
C GLU A 384 -11.28 -22.01 28.25
N ILE A 385 -10.03 -22.28 27.92
CA ILE A 385 -9.63 -22.92 26.66
C ILE A 385 -10.34 -24.27 26.51
N SER A 386 -10.29 -25.11 27.54
CA SER A 386 -10.93 -26.44 27.50
C SER A 386 -12.44 -26.38 27.25
N LYS A 387 -13.13 -25.40 27.87
CA LYS A 387 -14.58 -25.17 27.61
C LYS A 387 -14.85 -24.84 26.16
N ARG A 388 -14.01 -23.97 25.54
CA ARG A 388 -14.17 -23.53 24.14
C ARG A 388 -13.84 -24.66 23.15
N THR A 389 -12.74 -25.36 23.41
CA THR A 389 -12.32 -26.50 22.57
C THR A 389 -13.37 -27.60 22.51
N LYS A 390 -14.05 -27.90 23.64
CA LYS A 390 -15.17 -28.88 23.67
C LYS A 390 -16.34 -28.47 22.76
N ASN A 391 -16.54 -27.19 22.55
CA ASN A 391 -17.57 -26.65 21.66
C ASN A 391 -17.09 -26.48 20.22
N GLY A 392 -15.87 -26.89 19.89
CA GLY A 392 -15.28 -26.69 18.57
C GLY A 392 -14.86 -25.23 18.29
N GLU A 393 -14.79 -24.39 19.32
CA GLU A 393 -14.43 -22.97 19.22
C GLU A 393 -12.93 -22.77 19.43
N ARG A 394 -12.41 -21.60 19.02
CA ARG A 394 -10.98 -21.26 19.07
C ARG A 394 -10.71 -20.12 20.03
N THR A 395 -9.45 -20.07 20.50
CA THR A 395 -8.99 -19.07 21.45
C THR A 395 -7.78 -18.29 20.93
N LEU A 396 -7.80 -16.97 21.09
CA LEU A 396 -6.63 -16.11 20.89
C LEU A 396 -6.10 -15.67 22.25
N VAL A 397 -4.76 -15.72 22.43
CA VAL A 397 -4.11 -15.23 23.65
C VAL A 397 -3.06 -14.20 23.28
N THR A 398 -3.11 -13.02 23.91
CA THR A 398 -2.13 -11.95 23.65
C THR A 398 -1.18 -11.76 24.82
N THR A 399 0.12 -11.68 24.51
CA THR A 399 1.21 -11.39 25.45
C THR A 399 1.89 -10.06 25.11
N LEU A 400 2.82 -9.59 25.95
CA LEU A 400 3.57 -8.34 25.74
C LEU A 400 4.84 -8.51 24.91
N THR A 401 5.49 -9.68 24.99
CA THR A 401 6.78 -9.93 24.35
C THR A 401 6.80 -11.25 23.57
N LYS A 402 7.72 -11.37 22.61
CA LYS A 402 7.96 -12.59 21.83
C LYS A 402 8.28 -13.77 22.76
N ARG A 403 9.21 -13.56 23.69
CA ARG A 403 9.61 -14.59 24.64
C ARG A 403 8.44 -15.10 25.49
N MET A 404 7.59 -14.18 25.99
CA MET A 404 6.38 -14.60 26.73
C MET A 404 5.41 -15.40 25.87
N ALA A 405 5.29 -15.10 24.57
CA ALA A 405 4.44 -15.88 23.67
C ALA A 405 4.98 -17.29 23.46
N GLU A 406 6.29 -17.43 23.30
CA GLU A 406 6.99 -18.71 23.16
C GLU A 406 6.87 -19.54 24.44
N ASP A 407 7.24 -18.96 25.60
CA ASP A 407 7.18 -19.61 26.92
C ASP A 407 5.76 -20.07 27.26
N LEU A 408 4.74 -19.25 26.92
CA LEU A 408 3.34 -19.59 27.13
C LEU A 408 2.89 -20.74 26.22
N ALA A 409 3.27 -20.72 24.96
CA ALA A 409 2.92 -21.79 24.01
C ALA A 409 3.55 -23.13 24.46
N GLU A 410 4.80 -23.12 24.91
CA GLU A 410 5.46 -24.30 25.46
C GLU A 410 4.76 -24.82 26.75
N TYR A 411 4.39 -23.89 27.63
CA TYR A 411 3.68 -24.25 28.88
C TYR A 411 2.31 -24.89 28.59
N LEU A 412 1.53 -24.30 27.67
CA LEU A 412 0.21 -24.83 27.28
C LEU A 412 0.34 -26.19 26.59
N ALA A 413 1.35 -26.36 25.73
CA ALA A 413 1.63 -27.64 25.07
C ALA A 413 1.95 -28.76 26.09
N LYS A 414 2.71 -28.46 27.15
CA LYS A 414 2.98 -29.40 28.27
C LYS A 414 1.73 -29.78 29.09
N LYS A 415 0.65 -29.02 28.90
CA LYS A 415 -0.67 -29.27 29.50
C LYS A 415 -1.68 -29.87 28.53
N ASP A 416 -1.19 -30.48 27.43
CA ASP A 416 -1.99 -31.14 26.39
C ASP A 416 -2.93 -30.19 25.63
N VAL A 417 -2.65 -28.86 25.64
CA VAL A 417 -3.38 -27.89 24.82
C VAL A 417 -2.73 -27.82 23.45
N ARG A 418 -3.54 -27.99 22.40
CA ARG A 418 -3.08 -27.83 21.01
C ARG A 418 -2.91 -26.34 20.70
N VAL A 419 -1.69 -25.86 20.74
CA VAL A 419 -1.33 -24.44 20.65
C VAL A 419 -0.27 -24.17 19.59
N ARG A 420 -0.34 -23.01 18.97
CA ARG A 420 0.71 -22.40 18.14
C ARG A 420 0.94 -20.95 18.58
N TYR A 421 2.13 -20.40 18.24
CA TYR A 421 2.41 -18.99 18.48
C TYR A 421 2.71 -18.24 17.18
N LEU A 422 2.40 -16.94 17.18
CA LEU A 422 2.57 -16.03 16.05
C LEU A 422 3.39 -14.81 16.47
N HIS A 423 4.48 -14.55 15.77
CA HIS A 423 5.30 -13.35 15.96
C HIS A 423 5.64 -12.66 14.62
N SER A 424 6.27 -11.48 14.70
CA SER A 424 6.53 -10.61 13.55
C SER A 424 7.47 -11.17 12.48
N GLU A 425 8.26 -12.20 12.83
CA GLU A 425 9.23 -12.83 11.91
C GLU A 425 8.60 -13.97 11.09
N ILE A 426 7.36 -14.36 11.41
CA ILE A 426 6.64 -15.34 10.61
C ILE A 426 6.22 -14.69 9.30
N GLU A 427 6.71 -15.23 8.19
CA GLU A 427 6.40 -14.74 6.84
C GLU A 427 4.91 -14.86 6.49
N GLY A 428 4.45 -14.03 5.57
CA GLY A 428 3.03 -13.91 5.19
C GLY A 428 2.35 -15.24 4.89
N LEU A 429 3.01 -16.14 4.15
CA LEU A 429 2.51 -17.48 3.82
C LEU A 429 2.32 -18.36 5.06
N GLN A 430 3.32 -18.41 5.92
CA GLN A 430 3.25 -19.20 7.16
C GLN A 430 2.15 -18.69 8.09
N ARG A 431 1.94 -17.36 8.10
CA ARG A 431 0.86 -16.74 8.86
C ARG A 431 -0.51 -17.15 8.32
N THR A 432 -0.71 -17.10 7.01
CA THR A 432 -1.96 -17.51 6.38
C THR A 432 -2.27 -18.98 6.66
N GLU A 433 -1.26 -19.84 6.57
CA GLU A 433 -1.43 -21.27 6.87
C GLU A 433 -1.72 -21.53 8.36
N LEU A 434 -1.07 -20.80 9.29
CA LEU A 434 -1.40 -20.89 10.72
C LEU A 434 -2.85 -20.49 11.00
N ILE A 435 -3.34 -19.43 10.37
CA ILE A 435 -4.74 -19.00 10.51
C ILE A 435 -5.68 -20.06 9.94
N ARG A 436 -5.36 -20.63 8.78
CA ARG A 436 -6.11 -21.69 8.15
C ARG A 436 -6.19 -22.93 9.05
N GLN A 437 -5.08 -23.39 9.60
CA GLN A 437 -5.00 -24.52 10.53
C GLN A 437 -5.81 -24.26 11.80
N LEU A 438 -5.76 -23.05 12.36
CA LEU A 438 -6.61 -22.67 13.50
C LEU A 438 -8.10 -22.80 13.15
N ARG A 439 -8.51 -22.33 11.98
CA ARG A 439 -9.90 -22.41 11.52
C ARG A 439 -10.34 -23.84 11.27
N LEU A 440 -9.49 -24.68 10.71
CA LEU A 440 -9.75 -26.12 10.53
C LEU A 440 -9.81 -26.90 11.85
N GLY A 441 -9.16 -26.39 12.91
CA GLY A 441 -9.10 -27.05 14.20
C GLY A 441 -7.94 -28.01 14.35
N ASP A 442 -6.89 -27.85 13.55
CA ASP A 442 -5.64 -28.60 13.73
C ASP A 442 -5.00 -28.24 15.09
N PHE A 443 -5.26 -27.03 15.58
CA PHE A 443 -4.96 -26.58 16.95
C PHE A 443 -6.07 -25.63 17.45
N ASP A 444 -6.12 -25.38 18.77
CA ASP A 444 -7.24 -24.69 19.41
C ASP A 444 -6.88 -23.28 19.86
N VAL A 445 -5.59 -23.01 20.09
CA VAL A 445 -5.10 -21.78 20.68
C VAL A 445 -4.01 -21.17 19.83
N LEU A 446 -4.18 -19.87 19.49
CA LEU A 446 -3.13 -19.06 18.87
C LEU A 446 -2.64 -18.01 19.87
N VAL A 447 -1.36 -18.06 20.20
CA VAL A 447 -0.69 -17.10 21.09
C VAL A 447 0.08 -16.09 20.25
N GLY A 448 0.03 -14.79 20.58
CA GLY A 448 0.84 -13.79 19.87
C GLY A 448 0.95 -12.47 20.62
N ILE A 449 1.88 -11.63 20.18
CA ILE A 449 2.12 -10.30 20.76
C ILE A 449 1.08 -9.32 20.25
N ASN A 450 0.97 -9.22 18.94
CA ASN A 450 0.11 -8.28 18.25
C ASN A 450 -0.78 -9.02 17.26
N LEU A 451 -1.84 -9.64 17.78
CA LEU A 451 -2.89 -10.26 16.98
C LEU A 451 -3.86 -9.23 16.37
N LEU A 452 -3.55 -7.93 16.54
CA LEU A 452 -4.33 -6.80 16.01
C LEU A 452 -4.07 -6.52 14.54
N ARG A 453 -2.96 -7.07 13.98
CA ARG A 453 -2.66 -6.83 12.57
C ARG A 453 -3.81 -7.31 11.72
N GLU A 454 -4.18 -6.50 10.78
CA GLU A 454 -5.29 -6.62 9.85
C GLU A 454 -5.30 -8.00 9.14
N GLY A 455 -6.48 -8.43 8.74
CA GLY A 455 -6.66 -9.71 8.04
C GLY A 455 -7.02 -10.91 8.91
N LEU A 456 -7.04 -10.81 10.25
CA LEU A 456 -7.52 -11.88 11.12
C LEU A 456 -9.06 -11.86 11.21
N ASP A 457 -9.70 -12.48 10.23
CA ASP A 457 -11.14 -12.71 10.21
C ASP A 457 -11.43 -14.19 10.52
N ILE A 458 -11.57 -14.52 11.81
CA ILE A 458 -11.71 -15.89 12.30
C ILE A 458 -13.04 -16.01 13.07
N PRO A 459 -14.14 -16.37 12.38
CA PRO A 459 -15.46 -16.51 13.03
C PRO A 459 -15.51 -17.59 14.11
N GLU A 460 -14.60 -18.56 14.07
CA GLU A 460 -14.50 -19.67 15.01
C GLU A 460 -13.94 -19.23 16.38
N VAL A 461 -13.34 -18.03 16.47
CA VAL A 461 -12.82 -17.49 17.72
C VAL A 461 -13.95 -16.98 18.60
N SER A 462 -14.12 -17.61 19.74
CA SER A 462 -15.08 -17.20 20.79
C SER A 462 -14.41 -16.64 22.03
N LEU A 463 -13.12 -16.89 22.25
CA LEU A 463 -12.38 -16.36 23.39
C LEU A 463 -11.14 -15.57 22.95
N VAL A 464 -11.02 -14.38 23.51
CA VAL A 464 -9.78 -13.59 23.46
C VAL A 464 -9.30 -13.36 24.87
N ALA A 465 -8.11 -13.87 25.20
CA ALA A 465 -7.48 -13.67 26.51
C ALA A 465 -6.31 -12.70 26.39
N ILE A 466 -6.25 -11.72 27.28
CA ILE A 466 -5.21 -10.68 27.31
C ILE A 466 -4.47 -10.78 28.64
N LEU A 467 -3.22 -11.25 28.58
CA LEU A 467 -2.35 -11.31 29.75
C LEU A 467 -1.72 -9.94 30.01
N ASP A 468 -1.44 -9.66 31.29
CA ASP A 468 -0.84 -8.39 31.73
C ASP A 468 -1.58 -7.17 31.15
N ALA A 469 -2.90 -7.18 31.23
CA ALA A 469 -3.73 -6.14 30.62
C ALA A 469 -3.57 -4.78 31.31
N ASP A 470 -3.11 -4.74 32.54
CA ASP A 470 -2.81 -3.55 33.34
C ASP A 470 -1.43 -2.94 33.10
N LYS A 471 -0.58 -3.58 32.29
CA LYS A 471 0.72 -3.02 31.89
C LYS A 471 0.52 -2.02 30.77
N GLU A 472 0.18 -0.77 31.11
CA GLU A 472 -0.08 0.28 30.14
C GLU A 472 1.08 0.48 29.16
N GLY A 473 0.75 0.64 27.87
CA GLY A 473 1.71 0.82 26.79
C GLY A 473 1.03 0.73 25.44
N PHE A 474 1.81 0.73 24.37
CA PHE A 474 1.30 0.71 23.01
C PHE A 474 0.33 -0.47 22.72
N LEU A 475 0.59 -1.63 23.31
CA LEU A 475 -0.23 -2.85 23.12
C LEU A 475 -1.41 -2.96 24.11
N ARG A 476 -1.51 -2.11 25.10
CA ARG A 476 -2.52 -2.14 26.17
C ARG A 476 -3.21 -0.78 26.37
N ASN A 477 -3.20 0.08 25.35
CA ASN A 477 -4.00 1.28 25.33
C ASN A 477 -5.48 0.96 24.98
N ASN A 478 -6.37 1.92 25.18
CA ASN A 478 -7.80 1.79 24.91
C ASN A 478 -8.08 1.25 23.49
N THR A 479 -7.47 1.83 22.47
CA THR A 479 -7.62 1.44 21.06
C THR A 479 -7.24 -0.01 20.83
N SER A 480 -6.05 -0.41 21.32
CA SER A 480 -5.54 -1.78 21.18
C SER A 480 -6.45 -2.79 21.87
N LEU A 481 -6.97 -2.47 23.06
CA LEU A 481 -7.86 -3.34 23.81
C LEU A 481 -9.19 -3.54 23.04
N ILE A 482 -9.84 -2.46 22.59
CA ILE A 482 -11.10 -2.54 21.82
C ILE A 482 -10.92 -3.35 20.54
N GLN A 483 -9.84 -3.13 19.81
CA GLN A 483 -9.55 -3.88 18.58
C GLN A 483 -9.31 -5.37 18.86
N THR A 484 -8.64 -5.69 19.97
CA THR A 484 -8.41 -7.07 20.41
C THR A 484 -9.72 -7.75 20.79
N PHE A 485 -10.59 -7.08 21.56
CA PHE A 485 -11.93 -7.60 21.88
C PHE A 485 -12.73 -7.89 20.62
N GLY A 486 -12.68 -6.98 19.65
CA GLY A 486 -13.39 -7.09 18.37
C GLY A 486 -13.09 -8.39 17.60
N ARG A 487 -11.98 -9.08 17.88
CA ARG A 487 -11.68 -10.38 17.26
C ARG A 487 -12.66 -11.48 17.64
N ALA A 488 -13.28 -11.40 18.83
CA ALA A 488 -14.33 -12.32 19.27
C ALA A 488 -15.74 -11.89 18.87
N SER A 489 -15.94 -10.73 18.24
CA SER A 489 -17.26 -10.17 17.94
C SER A 489 -18.02 -10.86 16.78
N ARG A 490 -17.41 -11.83 16.11
CA ARG A 490 -18.01 -12.60 15.01
C ARG A 490 -18.64 -13.91 15.44
N ASN A 491 -18.47 -14.27 16.71
CA ASN A 491 -19.06 -15.43 17.35
C ASN A 491 -20.12 -14.99 18.33
N VAL A 492 -21.26 -15.67 18.37
CA VAL A 492 -22.34 -15.37 19.32
C VAL A 492 -21.95 -15.58 20.78
N HIS A 493 -20.97 -16.46 21.04
CA HIS A 493 -20.39 -16.74 22.36
C HIS A 493 -19.15 -15.90 22.66
N GLY A 494 -18.92 -14.81 21.88
CA GLY A 494 -17.74 -13.98 21.99
C GLY A 494 -17.51 -13.44 23.40
N THR A 495 -16.34 -13.75 23.96
CA THR A 495 -15.90 -13.32 25.30
C THR A 495 -14.46 -12.81 25.23
N ALA A 496 -14.15 -11.75 25.95
CA ALA A 496 -12.79 -11.28 26.17
C ALA A 496 -12.46 -11.33 27.66
N ILE A 497 -11.34 -11.92 28.05
CA ILE A 497 -10.85 -11.98 29.43
C ILE A 497 -9.58 -11.16 29.55
N LEU A 498 -9.57 -10.21 30.45
CA LEU A 498 -8.44 -9.37 30.81
C LEU A 498 -7.87 -9.86 32.12
N TYR A 499 -6.66 -10.40 32.10
CA TYR A 499 -5.96 -10.70 33.35
C TYR A 499 -5.22 -9.46 33.81
N ALA A 500 -5.70 -8.86 34.92
CA ALA A 500 -5.22 -7.60 35.46
C ALA A 500 -5.51 -7.52 36.95
N ASP A 501 -4.54 -7.03 37.75
CA ASP A 501 -4.73 -6.78 39.17
C ASP A 501 -5.23 -5.35 39.44
N THR A 502 -5.04 -4.45 38.47
CA THR A 502 -5.52 -3.07 38.56
C THR A 502 -6.32 -2.68 37.32
N ILE A 503 -7.43 -1.95 37.52
CA ILE A 503 -8.20 -1.39 36.40
C ILE A 503 -7.60 -0.03 36.03
N THR A 504 -6.79 -0.01 34.96
CA THR A 504 -6.18 1.20 34.43
C THR A 504 -7.21 2.09 33.72
N LYS A 505 -6.83 3.35 33.41
CA LYS A 505 -7.69 4.24 32.63
C LYS A 505 -8.05 3.65 31.27
N SER A 506 -7.08 3.00 30.61
CA SER A 506 -7.26 2.35 29.33
C SER A 506 -8.24 1.19 29.39
N ILE A 507 -8.14 0.33 30.41
CA ILE A 507 -9.09 -0.77 30.64
C ILE A 507 -10.47 -0.22 30.90
N LYS A 508 -10.62 0.75 31.81
CA LYS A 508 -11.91 1.33 32.15
C LYS A 508 -12.61 1.92 30.92
N SER A 509 -11.91 2.73 30.15
CA SER A 509 -12.46 3.33 28.92
C SER A 509 -12.84 2.29 27.86
N ALA A 510 -12.05 1.22 27.71
CA ALA A 510 -12.35 0.13 26.78
C ALA A 510 -13.59 -0.66 27.18
N LEU A 511 -13.77 -0.93 28.48
CA LEU A 511 -14.95 -1.60 29.03
C LEU A 511 -16.22 -0.75 28.80
N GLU A 512 -16.19 0.53 29.19
CA GLU A 512 -17.32 1.45 29.05
C GLU A 512 -17.77 1.57 27.58
N GLU A 513 -16.83 1.70 26.65
CA GLU A 513 -17.14 1.82 25.22
C GLU A 513 -17.67 0.49 24.64
N THR A 514 -17.10 -0.65 25.01
CA THR A 514 -17.57 -1.96 24.54
C THR A 514 -18.99 -2.25 25.06
N GLU A 515 -19.27 -1.92 26.33
CA GLU A 515 -20.60 -2.07 26.92
C GLU A 515 -21.61 -1.14 26.25
N ARG A 516 -21.25 0.12 26.01
CA ARG A 516 -22.09 1.09 25.29
C ARG A 516 -22.49 0.55 23.90
N ARG A 517 -21.52 0.04 23.13
CA ARG A 517 -21.77 -0.53 21.80
C ARG A 517 -22.67 -1.75 21.88
N ARG A 518 -22.41 -2.63 22.84
CA ARG A 518 -23.18 -3.84 23.06
C ARG A 518 -24.65 -3.52 23.40
N ASN A 519 -24.90 -2.59 24.29
CA ASN A 519 -26.24 -2.17 24.68
C ASN A 519 -27.02 -1.58 23.50
N LYS A 520 -26.40 -0.75 22.69
CA LYS A 520 -26.98 -0.19 21.46
C LYS A 520 -27.38 -1.27 20.44
N GLN A 521 -26.54 -2.30 20.27
CA GLN A 521 -26.85 -3.43 19.40
C GLN A 521 -27.99 -4.29 19.97
N ILE A 522 -28.03 -4.51 21.29
CA ILE A 522 -29.11 -5.27 21.94
C ILE A 522 -30.46 -4.55 21.74
N GLU A 523 -30.50 -3.24 21.93
CA GLU A 523 -31.70 -2.43 21.71
C GLU A 523 -32.19 -2.52 20.26
N TYR A 524 -31.26 -2.38 19.31
CA TYR A 524 -31.56 -2.53 17.89
C TYR A 524 -32.12 -3.93 17.56
N ASN A 525 -31.47 -4.98 18.06
CA ASN A 525 -31.93 -6.36 17.85
C ASN A 525 -33.35 -6.59 18.39
N LYS A 526 -33.64 -6.06 19.57
CA LYS A 526 -35.01 -6.12 20.17
C LYS A 526 -36.04 -5.42 19.28
N THR A 527 -35.74 -4.18 18.85
CA THR A 527 -36.63 -3.37 18.02
C THR A 527 -36.93 -4.02 16.67
N HIS A 528 -35.90 -4.63 16.04
CA HIS A 528 -36.01 -5.23 14.70
C HIS A 528 -36.25 -6.74 14.74
N LYS A 529 -36.42 -7.34 15.94
CA LYS A 529 -36.61 -8.80 16.13
C LYS A 529 -35.52 -9.65 15.47
N ILE A 530 -34.26 -9.20 15.56
CA ILE A 530 -33.11 -9.90 14.98
C ILE A 530 -32.52 -10.85 16.03
N THR A 531 -32.34 -12.10 15.65
CA THR A 531 -31.61 -13.11 16.44
C THR A 531 -30.18 -13.19 15.93
N PRO A 532 -29.16 -12.90 16.77
CA PRO A 532 -27.75 -13.00 16.37
C PRO A 532 -27.40 -14.41 15.91
N LYS A 533 -26.59 -14.48 14.83
CA LYS A 533 -26.03 -15.75 14.32
C LYS A 533 -24.55 -15.60 14.04
N THR A 534 -23.76 -16.59 14.43
CA THR A 534 -22.33 -16.65 14.11
C THR A 534 -22.12 -16.62 12.59
N ILE A 535 -21.15 -15.84 12.13
CA ILE A 535 -20.80 -15.75 10.72
C ILE A 535 -20.13 -17.06 10.31
N ILE A 536 -20.60 -17.67 9.22
CA ILE A 536 -19.97 -18.83 8.60
C ILE A 536 -19.24 -18.32 7.35
N LYS A 537 -17.94 -18.55 7.28
CA LYS A 537 -17.11 -18.16 6.15
C LYS A 537 -16.35 -19.36 5.62
N SER A 538 -16.25 -19.50 4.30
CA SER A 538 -15.44 -20.56 3.69
C SER A 538 -13.98 -20.47 4.15
N ILE A 539 -13.36 -21.63 4.36
CA ILE A 539 -11.94 -21.72 4.69
C ILE A 539 -11.18 -21.82 3.36
N PRO A 540 -10.17 -20.97 3.12
CA PRO A 540 -9.37 -21.04 1.90
C PRO A 540 -8.73 -22.43 1.71
N GLU A 541 -8.55 -22.85 0.46
CA GLU A 541 -7.83 -24.08 0.15
C GLU A 541 -6.36 -24.01 0.60
N GLN A 542 -5.74 -25.16 0.82
CA GLN A 542 -4.37 -25.26 1.32
C GLN A 542 -3.37 -24.62 0.34
N VAL A 543 -2.56 -23.72 0.83
CA VAL A 543 -1.34 -23.30 0.14
C VAL A 543 -0.32 -24.43 0.34
N ALA A 544 0.11 -25.08 -0.73
CA ALA A 544 0.98 -26.25 -0.67
C ALA A 544 2.28 -25.98 0.11
N THR A 545 2.66 -26.88 1.01
CA THR A 545 3.72 -26.74 2.00
C THR A 545 5.13 -27.06 1.46
N LEU A 546 6.17 -26.64 2.19
CA LEU A 546 7.59 -26.78 1.86
C LEU A 546 8.07 -28.23 1.60
N ASP A 547 7.46 -29.22 2.24
CA ASP A 547 7.85 -30.63 2.09
C ASP A 547 7.44 -31.24 0.74
N ASP A 548 6.43 -30.65 0.10
CA ASP A 548 5.94 -31.07 -1.20
C ASP A 548 6.95 -30.75 -2.33
N ILE A 549 7.70 -29.67 -2.20
CA ILE A 549 8.68 -29.22 -3.21
C ILE A 549 9.94 -30.11 -3.24
N LYS A 550 10.44 -30.52 -2.07
CA LYS A 550 11.67 -31.33 -1.96
C LYS A 550 11.55 -32.72 -2.56
N ASN A 551 10.34 -33.29 -2.53
CA ASN A 551 10.10 -34.67 -2.97
C ASN A 551 9.69 -34.78 -4.45
N LYS A 552 9.48 -33.67 -5.16
CA LYS A 552 9.10 -33.64 -6.58
C LYS A 552 10.28 -33.82 -7.51
N SER A 553 10.05 -34.42 -8.66
CA SER A 553 11.07 -34.51 -9.71
C SER A 553 11.34 -33.13 -10.33
N PRO A 554 12.52 -32.90 -10.96
CA PRO A 554 12.79 -31.65 -11.67
C PRO A 554 11.76 -31.30 -12.74
N HIS A 555 11.22 -32.32 -13.39
CA HIS A 555 10.15 -32.18 -14.40
C HIS A 555 8.85 -31.68 -13.78
N ASP A 556 8.44 -32.26 -12.63
CA ASP A 556 7.22 -31.84 -11.92
C ASP A 556 7.35 -30.44 -11.32
N LEU A 557 8.57 -30.10 -10.83
CA LEU A 557 8.88 -28.76 -10.35
C LEU A 557 8.77 -27.71 -11.45
N ASN A 558 9.25 -28.04 -12.66
CA ASN A 558 9.16 -27.14 -13.80
C ASN A 558 7.71 -26.92 -14.24
N LYS A 559 6.91 -28.00 -14.29
CA LYS A 559 5.47 -27.91 -14.58
C LYS A 559 4.74 -27.06 -13.56
N GLU A 560 4.99 -27.28 -12.28
CA GLU A 560 4.40 -26.51 -11.19
C GLU A 560 4.84 -25.05 -11.20
N SER A 561 6.09 -24.77 -11.55
CA SER A 561 6.59 -23.39 -11.72
C SER A 561 5.74 -22.60 -12.72
N ILE A 562 5.44 -23.19 -13.88
CA ILE A 562 4.60 -22.56 -14.91
C ILE A 562 3.16 -22.33 -14.40
N GLU A 563 2.58 -23.30 -13.70
CA GLU A 563 1.22 -23.20 -13.15
C GLU A 563 1.13 -22.13 -12.06
N VAL A 564 2.11 -22.08 -11.15
CA VAL A 564 2.18 -21.11 -10.06
C VAL A 564 2.44 -19.71 -10.60
N GLU A 565 3.26 -19.56 -11.64
CA GLU A 565 3.48 -18.28 -12.30
C GLU A 565 2.21 -17.76 -12.97
N ALA A 566 1.45 -18.62 -13.63
CA ALA A 566 0.16 -18.26 -14.22
C ALA A 566 -0.85 -17.84 -13.16
N GLN A 567 -0.91 -18.57 -12.02
CA GLN A 567 -1.77 -18.21 -10.88
C GLN A 567 -1.34 -16.89 -10.25
N MET A 568 -0.05 -16.66 -10.06
CA MET A 568 0.49 -15.40 -9.55
C MET A 568 0.07 -14.21 -10.43
N LYS A 569 0.21 -14.36 -11.75
CA LYS A 569 -0.22 -13.35 -12.71
C LYS A 569 -1.73 -13.10 -12.63
N LYS A 570 -2.54 -14.15 -12.50
CA LYS A 570 -3.99 -14.04 -12.33
C LYS A 570 -4.37 -13.30 -11.06
N TYR A 571 -3.83 -13.70 -9.91
CA TYR A 571 -4.09 -13.03 -8.63
C TYR A 571 -3.59 -11.58 -8.63
N ALA A 572 -2.48 -11.29 -9.30
CA ALA A 572 -2.03 -9.93 -9.50
C ALA A 572 -2.99 -9.13 -10.39
N VAL A 573 -3.64 -9.74 -11.38
CA VAL A 573 -4.70 -9.11 -12.19
C VAL A 573 -5.93 -8.81 -11.34
N ASP A 574 -6.32 -9.76 -10.49
CA ASP A 574 -7.49 -9.65 -9.61
C ASP A 574 -7.22 -8.76 -8.38
N LEU A 575 -6.00 -8.16 -8.26
CA LEU A 575 -5.52 -7.34 -7.14
C LEU A 575 -5.53 -8.08 -5.79
N ASP A 576 -5.56 -9.42 -5.80
CA ASP A 576 -5.39 -10.26 -4.62
C ASP A 576 -3.88 -10.42 -4.34
N PHE A 577 -3.28 -9.35 -3.82
CA PHE A 577 -1.84 -9.28 -3.61
C PHE A 577 -1.33 -10.28 -2.57
N GLU A 578 -2.14 -10.68 -1.60
CA GLU A 578 -1.75 -11.70 -0.63
C GLU A 578 -1.50 -13.03 -1.36
N LYS A 579 -2.42 -13.48 -2.19
CA LYS A 579 -2.25 -14.70 -2.97
C LYS A 579 -1.19 -14.57 -4.07
N ALA A 580 -1.04 -13.38 -4.67
CA ALA A 580 0.03 -13.14 -5.63
C ALA A 580 1.42 -13.24 -4.97
N ILE A 581 1.59 -12.70 -3.76
CA ILE A 581 2.81 -12.82 -2.96
C ILE A 581 3.05 -14.28 -2.58
N GLU A 582 2.03 -15.02 -2.18
CA GLU A 582 2.11 -16.45 -1.89
C GLU A 582 2.63 -17.26 -3.08
N CYS A 583 2.06 -17.02 -4.24
CA CYS A 583 2.50 -17.67 -5.48
C CYS A 583 3.94 -17.30 -5.83
N ARG A 584 4.35 -16.03 -5.67
CA ARG A 584 5.72 -15.57 -5.91
C ARG A 584 6.71 -16.27 -4.97
N ASP A 585 6.40 -16.32 -3.69
CA ASP A 585 7.28 -16.93 -2.69
C ASP A 585 7.37 -18.45 -2.91
N ARG A 586 6.30 -19.09 -3.38
CA ARG A 586 6.33 -20.48 -3.83
C ARG A 586 7.21 -20.67 -5.06
N LEU A 587 7.07 -19.79 -6.06
CA LEU A 587 7.88 -19.82 -7.28
C LEU A 587 9.38 -19.72 -6.97
N ARG A 588 9.76 -18.79 -6.10
CA ARG A 588 11.14 -18.61 -5.65
C ARG A 588 11.70 -19.85 -4.96
N ARG A 589 10.89 -20.54 -4.16
CA ARG A 589 11.29 -21.79 -3.49
C ARG A 589 11.46 -22.94 -4.49
N ILE A 590 10.58 -23.03 -5.48
CA ILE A 590 10.72 -24.01 -6.57
C ILE A 590 12.02 -23.76 -7.33
N GLN A 591 12.34 -22.52 -7.67
CA GLN A 591 13.56 -22.15 -8.36
C GLN A 591 14.82 -22.54 -7.57
N VAL A 592 14.88 -22.18 -6.27
CA VAL A 592 15.99 -22.56 -5.39
C VAL A 592 16.15 -24.08 -5.29
N GLU A 593 15.07 -24.84 -5.24
CA GLU A 593 15.14 -26.30 -5.16
C GLU A 593 15.53 -26.93 -6.50
N MET A 594 15.12 -26.34 -7.62
CA MET A 594 15.56 -26.74 -8.96
C MET A 594 17.06 -26.50 -9.15
N GLU A 595 17.58 -25.36 -8.71
CA GLU A 595 19.04 -25.06 -8.73
C GLU A 595 19.82 -26.12 -7.93
N LYS A 596 19.40 -26.43 -6.70
CA LYS A 596 20.03 -27.46 -5.87
C LYS A 596 19.98 -28.88 -6.49
N LYS A 597 18.96 -29.20 -7.28
CA LYS A 597 18.83 -30.49 -7.96
C LYS A 597 19.61 -30.54 -9.28
N ASN A 598 19.86 -29.40 -9.90
CA ASN A 598 20.72 -29.29 -11.09
C ASN A 598 22.23 -29.29 -10.77
N GLU A 599 22.59 -28.94 -9.51
CA GLU A 599 23.97 -28.99 -9.02
C GLU A 599 24.38 -30.38 -8.48
N ARG A 600 23.45 -31.32 -8.35
CA ARG A 600 23.65 -32.73 -7.99
C ARG A 600 23.59 -33.64 -9.21
#